data_456a71625efcc1d54ede66970b9f3468
#
_entry.id   456a71625efcc1d54ede66970b9f3468
#
_cell.length_a   1.000
_cell.length_b   1.000
_cell.length_c   1.000
_cell.angle_alpha   90.00
_cell.angle_beta   90.00
_cell.angle_gamma   90.00
#
_symmetry.space_group_name_H-M   'P 1'
#
loop_
_entity.id
_entity.type
_entity.pdbx_description
1 polymer ?
#
loop_
_entity_poly.entity_id
_entity_poly.type
_entity_poly.pdbx_seq_one_letter_code
_entity_poly.pdbx_strand_id
1 'polypeptide(L)'
;MKKILLSAILCSSLFASKSIAQLPDGSIAPDFTTTDVNGNTHNLYDYLDQGYTVVMDISATWCGPCWNYHTGGALEDLWANHGPAGEPGVSASTTDDVVVLWF
;
A
#
# COMPACT_ATOMS: atom_id res chain seq x y z
N MET A 1 -20.78 -40.59 22.49
CA MET A 1 -20.18 -40.00 21.27
C MET A 1 -20.92 -38.78 20.78
N LYS A 2 -22.21 -38.77 20.60
CA LYS A 2 -22.98 -37.57 20.13
C LYS A 2 -22.81 -36.32 21.03
N LYS A 3 -22.72 -36.46 22.34
CA LYS A 3 -22.54 -35.34 23.28
C LYS A 3 -21.11 -34.72 23.22
N ILE A 4 -20.12 -35.54 22.92
CA ILE A 4 -18.73 -35.06 22.79
C ILE A 4 -18.54 -34.29 21.47
N LEU A 5 -19.18 -34.73 20.39
CA LEU A 5 -19.17 -34.01 19.11
C LEU A 5 -19.86 -32.63 19.20
N LEU A 6 -20.99 -32.54 19.90
CA LEU A 6 -21.67 -31.27 20.10
C LEU A 6 -20.84 -30.28 20.92
N SER A 7 -20.13 -30.78 21.95
CA SER A 7 -19.25 -29.96 22.80
C SER A 7 -18.03 -29.46 22.02
N ALA A 8 -17.46 -30.27 21.12
CA ALA A 8 -16.32 -29.89 20.28
C ALA A 8 -16.70 -28.82 19.24
N ILE A 9 -17.91 -28.90 18.67
CA ILE A 9 -18.43 -27.91 17.71
C ILE A 9 -18.72 -26.57 18.42
N LEU A 10 -19.23 -26.59 19.64
CA LEU A 10 -19.51 -25.40 20.42
C LEU A 10 -18.21 -24.67 20.87
N CYS A 11 -17.15 -25.43 21.20
CA CYS A 11 -15.84 -24.85 21.53
C CYS A 11 -15.14 -24.20 20.33
N SER A 12 -15.26 -24.77 19.12
CA SER A 12 -14.63 -24.20 17.93
C SER A 12 -15.25 -22.87 17.47
N SER A 13 -16.52 -22.62 17.78
CA SER A 13 -17.21 -21.36 17.46
C SER A 13 -16.78 -20.18 18.35
N LEU A 14 -16.20 -20.44 19.53
CA LEU A 14 -15.74 -19.40 20.46
C LEU A 14 -14.39 -18.78 20.10
N PHE A 15 -13.66 -19.37 19.14
CA PHE A 15 -12.36 -18.85 18.67
C PHE A 15 -12.42 -18.14 17.32
N ALA A 16 -13.63 -17.86 16.80
CA ALA A 16 -13.79 -17.02 15.63
C ALA A 16 -13.51 -15.55 15.99
N SER A 17 -12.26 -15.21 16.20
CA SER A 17 -11.82 -13.81 16.25
C SER A 17 -12.11 -13.19 14.88
N LYS A 18 -12.83 -12.08 14.88
CA LYS A 18 -12.96 -11.26 13.66
C LYS A 18 -11.56 -10.78 13.29
N SER A 19 -10.97 -11.36 12.26
CA SER A 19 -9.75 -10.83 11.66
C SER A 19 -10.15 -9.56 10.89
N ILE A 20 -9.86 -8.40 11.44
CA ILE A 20 -9.97 -7.13 10.72
C ILE A 20 -8.66 -6.98 9.96
N ALA A 21 -8.66 -7.44 8.70
CA ALA A 21 -7.50 -7.34 7.81
C ALA A 21 -7.42 -5.97 7.12
N GLN A 22 -8.43 -5.13 7.27
CA GLN A 22 -8.52 -3.81 6.65
C GLN A 22 -8.82 -2.76 7.71
N LEU A 23 -8.13 -1.62 7.62
CA LEU A 23 -8.45 -0.46 8.44
C LEU A 23 -9.83 0.10 8.03
N PRO A 24 -10.66 0.56 8.98
CA PRO A 24 -11.88 1.29 8.66
C PRO A 24 -11.59 2.54 7.84
N ASP A 25 -12.53 2.94 7.00
CA ASP A 25 -12.43 4.20 6.24
C ASP A 25 -12.22 5.39 7.19
N GLY A 26 -11.31 6.30 6.83
CA GLY A 26 -10.95 7.44 7.66
C GLY A 26 -10.02 7.13 8.84
N SER A 27 -9.52 5.89 8.95
CA SER A 27 -8.51 5.56 9.96
C SER A 27 -7.18 6.25 9.66
N ILE A 28 -6.43 6.56 10.74
CA ILE A 28 -5.04 7.03 10.61
C ILE A 28 -4.20 5.85 10.10
N ALA A 29 -3.49 6.05 9.00
CA ALA A 29 -2.59 5.04 8.45
C ALA A 29 -1.44 4.77 9.44
N PRO A 30 -1.09 3.49 9.71
CA PRO A 30 0.11 3.18 10.46
C PRO A 30 1.35 3.74 9.75
N ASP A 31 2.24 4.37 10.51
CA ASP A 31 3.52 4.84 9.95
C ASP A 31 4.42 3.66 9.60
N PHE A 32 5.23 3.82 8.57
CA PHE A 32 6.28 2.87 8.22
C PHE A 32 7.51 3.59 7.65
N THR A 33 8.64 2.92 7.78
CA THR A 33 9.88 3.34 7.15
C THR A 33 10.42 2.18 6.31
N THR A 34 10.81 2.45 5.08
CA THR A 34 11.39 1.47 4.16
C THR A 34 12.61 2.05 3.44
N THR A 35 13.42 1.19 2.84
CA THR A 35 14.58 1.60 2.05
C THR A 35 14.43 1.07 0.64
N ASP A 36 14.63 1.94 -0.34
CA ASP A 36 14.57 1.58 -1.75
C ASP A 36 15.82 0.80 -2.23
N VAL A 37 15.79 0.35 -3.48
CA VAL A 37 16.89 -0.40 -4.09
C VAL A 37 18.18 0.42 -4.26
N ASN A 38 18.11 1.72 -4.16
CA ASN A 38 19.23 2.65 -4.24
C ASN A 38 19.81 3.00 -2.86
N GLY A 39 19.15 2.53 -1.78
CA GLY A 39 19.56 2.78 -0.40
C GLY A 39 18.95 4.04 0.21
N ASN A 40 17.99 4.71 -0.46
CA ASN A 40 17.29 5.85 0.11
C ASN A 40 16.20 5.38 1.06
N THR A 41 16.08 6.06 2.19
CA THR A 41 15.05 5.77 3.18
C THR A 41 13.82 6.64 2.93
N HIS A 42 12.64 6.00 2.96
CA HIS A 42 11.34 6.62 2.80
C HIS A 42 10.50 6.38 4.05
N ASN A 43 9.96 7.44 4.63
CA ASN A 43 9.00 7.37 5.73
C ASN A 43 7.65 7.94 5.26
N LEU A 44 6.55 7.24 5.57
CA LEU A 44 5.23 7.64 5.12
C LEU A 44 4.86 9.05 5.59
N TYR A 45 5.06 9.33 6.88
CA TYR A 45 4.65 10.61 7.45
C TYR A 45 5.53 11.78 7.02
N ASP A 46 6.79 11.53 6.64
CA ASP A 46 7.63 12.59 6.06
C ASP A 46 7.01 13.17 4.77
N TYR A 47 6.29 12.37 4.00
CA TYR A 47 5.56 12.82 2.81
C TYR A 47 4.20 13.43 3.17
N LEU A 48 3.44 12.78 4.05
CA LEU A 48 2.11 13.27 4.45
C LEU A 48 2.18 14.64 5.15
N ASP A 49 3.19 14.85 6.00
CA ASP A 49 3.41 16.11 6.70
C ASP A 49 3.82 17.26 5.76
N GLN A 50 4.39 16.93 4.60
CA GLN A 50 4.65 17.88 3.53
C GLN A 50 3.43 18.16 2.65
N GLY A 51 2.32 17.45 2.86
CA GLY A 51 1.07 17.62 2.14
C GLY A 51 0.92 16.74 0.90
N TYR A 52 1.83 15.80 0.65
CA TYR A 52 1.71 14.87 -0.47
C TYR A 52 0.62 13.83 -0.25
N THR A 53 -0.05 13.45 -1.32
CA THR A 53 -0.81 12.21 -1.39
C THR A 53 0.14 11.06 -1.70
N VAL A 54 0.17 10.03 -0.87
CA VAL A 54 1.04 8.86 -1.10
C VAL A 54 0.23 7.71 -1.72
N VAL A 55 0.65 7.28 -2.90
CA VAL A 55 0.12 6.10 -3.59
C VAL A 55 1.11 4.96 -3.45
N MET A 56 0.67 3.82 -2.90
CA MET A 56 1.51 2.64 -2.75
C MET A 56 1.02 1.52 -3.68
N ASP A 57 1.92 1.02 -4.52
CA ASP A 57 1.71 -0.20 -5.29
C ASP A 57 2.50 -1.35 -4.65
N ILE A 58 1.78 -2.37 -4.19
CA ILE A 58 2.36 -3.58 -3.63
C ILE A 58 2.15 -4.69 -4.64
N SER A 59 3.21 -5.04 -5.34
CA SER A 59 3.17 -6.01 -6.43
C SER A 59 4.22 -7.13 -6.26
N ALA A 60 4.10 -8.19 -7.07
CA ALA A 60 5.07 -9.27 -7.08
C ALA A 60 5.53 -9.54 -8.51
N THR A 61 6.80 -9.83 -8.70
CA THR A 61 7.43 -10.06 -10.01
C THR A 61 6.83 -11.23 -10.79
N TRP A 62 6.21 -12.18 -10.09
CA TRP A 62 5.52 -13.35 -10.67
C TRP A 62 4.02 -13.13 -10.92
N CYS A 63 3.48 -11.97 -10.52
CA CYS A 63 2.06 -11.63 -10.69
C CYS A 63 1.82 -11.04 -12.08
N GLY A 64 1.29 -11.83 -13.01
CA GLY A 64 1.01 -11.39 -14.38
C GLY A 64 0.07 -10.17 -14.47
N PRO A 65 -1.09 -10.13 -13.76
CA PRO A 65 -1.94 -8.94 -13.73
C PRO A 65 -1.25 -7.70 -13.16
N CYS A 66 -0.39 -7.84 -12.13
CA CYS A 66 0.38 -6.73 -11.58
C CYS A 66 1.36 -6.17 -12.61
N TRP A 67 2.05 -7.05 -13.33
CA TRP A 67 2.96 -6.67 -14.40
C TRP A 67 2.23 -5.94 -15.54
N ASN A 68 1.06 -6.42 -15.94
CA ASN A 68 0.26 -5.76 -16.96
C ASN A 68 -0.21 -4.36 -16.53
N TYR A 69 -0.54 -4.18 -15.25
CA TYR A 69 -0.89 -2.86 -14.71
C TYR A 69 0.32 -1.92 -14.73
N HIS A 70 1.46 -2.39 -14.26
CA HIS A 70 2.71 -1.63 -14.27
C HIS A 70 3.11 -1.21 -15.70
N THR A 71 3.14 -2.16 -16.66
CA THR A 71 3.47 -1.84 -18.05
C THR A 71 2.40 -1.01 -18.78
N GLY A 72 1.22 -0.84 -18.19
CA GLY A 72 0.17 0.06 -18.67
C GLY A 72 0.50 1.55 -18.51
N GLY A 73 1.53 1.88 -17.70
CA GLY A 73 2.05 3.23 -17.54
C GLY A 73 1.22 4.15 -16.62
N ALA A 74 0.20 3.63 -15.93
CA ALA A 74 -0.70 4.48 -15.13
C ALA A 74 0.04 5.14 -13.94
N LEU A 75 0.95 4.42 -13.29
CA LEU A 75 1.73 4.96 -12.17
C LEU A 75 2.87 5.86 -12.65
N GLU A 76 3.48 5.54 -13.78
CA GLU A 76 4.46 6.36 -14.44
C GLU A 76 3.87 7.70 -14.88
N ASP A 77 2.66 7.68 -15.46
CA ASP A 77 1.92 8.89 -15.82
C ASP A 77 1.55 9.72 -14.60
N LEU A 78 1.12 9.07 -13.51
CA LEU A 78 0.84 9.73 -12.24
C LEU A 78 2.10 10.39 -11.67
N TRP A 79 3.23 9.68 -11.66
CA TRP A 79 4.52 10.23 -11.24
C TRP A 79 4.97 11.38 -12.11
N ALA A 80 4.91 11.23 -13.44
CA ALA A 80 5.35 12.27 -14.35
C ALA A 80 4.57 13.58 -14.23
N ASN A 81 3.26 13.50 -13.98
CA ASN A 81 2.39 14.67 -13.96
C ASN A 81 2.14 15.25 -12.57
N HIS A 82 2.33 14.47 -11.51
CA HIS A 82 1.98 14.85 -10.15
C HIS A 82 3.11 14.63 -9.13
N GLY A 83 4.21 13.99 -9.53
CA GLY A 83 5.36 13.72 -8.67
C GLY A 83 6.08 14.98 -8.17
N PRO A 84 6.96 14.84 -7.16
CA PRO A 84 7.68 15.97 -6.58
C PRO A 84 8.54 16.69 -7.61
N ALA A 85 8.47 18.01 -7.62
CA ALA A 85 9.17 18.85 -8.61
C ALA A 85 10.69 18.66 -8.52
N GLY A 86 11.32 18.41 -9.66
CA GLY A 86 12.78 18.21 -9.75
C GLY A 86 13.24 16.75 -9.62
N GLU A 87 12.33 15.83 -9.30
CA GLU A 87 12.67 14.41 -9.26
C GLU A 87 12.81 13.80 -10.67
N PRO A 88 13.65 12.76 -10.85
CA PRO A 88 13.80 12.09 -12.13
C PRO A 88 12.47 11.52 -12.66
N GLY A 89 12.17 11.78 -13.92
CA GLY A 89 10.95 11.33 -14.58
C GLY A 89 9.73 12.21 -14.33
N VAL A 90 9.85 13.24 -13.51
CA VAL A 90 8.76 14.20 -13.24
C VAL A 90 8.80 15.35 -14.24
N SER A 91 7.62 15.72 -14.77
CA SER A 91 7.45 16.82 -15.71
C SER A 91 7.73 18.17 -15.06
N ALA A 92 8.25 19.13 -15.85
CA ALA A 92 8.42 20.53 -15.39
C ALA A 92 7.08 21.23 -15.09
N SER A 93 5.95 20.65 -15.53
CA SER A 93 4.59 21.15 -15.29
C SER A 93 3.82 20.33 -14.26
N THR A 94 4.54 19.58 -13.42
CA THR A 94 3.93 18.75 -12.35
C THR A 94 3.06 19.58 -11.41
N THR A 95 2.04 18.95 -10.82
CA THR A 95 1.25 19.55 -9.73
C THR A 95 1.97 19.48 -8.38
N ASP A 96 3.04 18.65 -8.27
CA ASP A 96 3.89 18.53 -7.07
C ASP A 96 3.09 18.16 -5.81
N ASP A 97 2.19 17.16 -5.93
CA ASP A 97 1.25 16.80 -4.87
C ASP A 97 1.11 15.29 -4.62
N VAL A 98 1.82 14.44 -5.39
CA VAL A 98 1.75 12.98 -5.26
C VAL A 98 3.14 12.35 -5.14
N VAL A 99 3.26 11.40 -4.23
CA VAL A 99 4.42 10.47 -4.17
C VAL A 99 3.94 9.06 -4.50
N VAL A 100 4.63 8.38 -5.40
CA VAL A 100 4.36 6.98 -5.77
C VAL A 100 5.47 6.09 -5.23
N LEU A 101 5.10 5.10 -4.41
CA LEU A 101 6.02 4.11 -3.84
C LEU A 101 5.69 2.72 -4.39
N TRP A 102 6.65 2.05 -4.98
CA TRP A 102 6.55 0.68 -5.48
C TRP A 102 7.27 -0.29 -4.54
N PHE A 103 6.56 -1.38 -4.15
CA PHE A 103 7.08 -2.44 -3.30
C PHE A 103 7.03 -3.81 -3.98
#